data_967cdf4952000329f6c01c22feb4ecc2
#
_entry.id   967cdf4952000329f6c01c22feb4ecc2
#
_cell.length_a   1.000
_cell.length_b   1.000
_cell.length_c   1.000
_cell.angle_alpha   90.00
_cell.angle_beta   90.00
_cell.angle_gamma   90.00
#
_symmetry.space_group_name_H-M   'P 1'
#
loop_
_entity.id
_entity.type
_entity.pdbx_description
1 polymer ?
#
loop_
_entity_poly.entity_id
_entity_poly.type
_entity_poly.pdbx_seq_one_letter_code
_entity_poly.pdbx_strand_id
1 'polypeptide(L)'
;MTENHNKTLSPELKEKLSKIKHLALDMDGTIYLGSTLFPFTTKFLADMKEAGISYSFLTNNPSKSVADYLKKLEALGIDANEDNMYTTSLAAIDYIKSHYPEAKRLFLLGTPSMITQFEKAGYISCADDPDDVPDVLVVAFDMSLEYSRLCRASWWASQGIPYVATNPDRVCPTDQRTVLVDCGSMTKCIEHATGRQPDVCVGKPDPNMLRGVFERYGYKPEEVAMVGDRIYTDTATAPNAGAFG
;
A
#
# COMPACT_ATOMS: atom_id res chain seq x y z
N MET A 1 -33.45 -20.35 8.05
CA MET A 1 -32.67 -21.59 8.20
C MET A 1 -31.21 -21.22 7.96
N THR A 2 -30.48 -20.99 9.03
CA THR A 2 -29.05 -20.68 9.00
C THR A 2 -28.29 -22.00 9.02
N GLU A 3 -27.83 -22.45 7.84
CA GLU A 3 -26.93 -23.58 7.77
C GLU A 3 -25.59 -23.19 8.43
N ASN A 4 -25.38 -23.77 9.58
CA ASN A 4 -24.15 -23.67 10.36
C ASN A 4 -23.05 -24.46 9.61
N HIS A 5 -22.34 -23.82 8.68
CA HIS A 5 -21.19 -24.42 8.00
C HIS A 5 -19.99 -24.46 8.95
N ASN A 6 -20.09 -25.33 9.97
CA ASN A 6 -18.93 -25.76 10.73
C ASN A 6 -18.05 -26.67 9.83
N LYS A 7 -17.40 -26.07 8.79
CA LYS A 7 -16.35 -26.76 8.06
C LYS A 7 -15.19 -27.00 9.03
N THR A 8 -15.06 -28.21 9.48
CA THR A 8 -13.89 -28.61 10.29
C THR A 8 -12.63 -28.34 9.48
N LEU A 9 -11.80 -27.40 9.94
CA LEU A 9 -10.52 -27.08 9.28
C LEU A 9 -9.67 -28.34 9.16
N SER A 10 -9.01 -28.51 8.01
CA SER A 10 -8.07 -29.62 7.84
C SER A 10 -6.92 -29.53 8.86
N PRO A 11 -6.31 -30.67 9.25
CA PRO A 11 -5.15 -30.66 10.16
C PRO A 11 -4.02 -29.74 9.68
N GLU A 12 -3.74 -29.75 8.38
CA GLU A 12 -2.72 -28.92 7.73
C GLU A 12 -3.04 -27.42 7.88
N LEU A 13 -4.30 -27.03 7.65
CA LEU A 13 -4.72 -25.65 7.79
C LEU A 13 -4.66 -25.19 9.25
N LYS A 14 -5.04 -26.07 10.21
CA LYS A 14 -4.90 -25.77 11.65
C LYS A 14 -3.44 -25.54 12.03
N GLU A 15 -2.52 -26.37 11.51
CA GLU A 15 -1.09 -26.23 11.75
C GLU A 15 -0.56 -24.89 11.19
N LYS A 16 -0.94 -24.52 9.97
CA LYS A 16 -0.56 -23.23 9.37
C LYS A 16 -1.08 -22.06 10.21
N LEU A 17 -2.36 -22.08 10.55
CA LEU A 17 -2.99 -21.02 11.34
C LEU A 17 -2.39 -20.90 12.76
N SER A 18 -1.96 -21.99 13.37
CA SER A 18 -1.33 -21.96 14.71
C SER A 18 0.04 -21.26 14.74
N LYS A 19 0.67 -21.06 13.58
CA LYS A 19 1.96 -20.36 13.46
C LYS A 19 1.78 -18.84 13.32
N ILE A 20 0.56 -18.37 13.02
CA ILE A 20 0.31 -16.95 12.76
C ILE A 20 0.42 -16.15 14.04
N LYS A 21 1.25 -15.12 14.00
CA LYS A 21 1.50 -14.17 15.09
C LYS A 21 1.12 -12.74 14.72
N HIS A 22 0.97 -12.48 13.41
CA HIS A 22 0.67 -11.15 12.90
C HIS A 22 -0.30 -11.21 11.73
N LEU A 23 -1.28 -10.30 11.72
CA LEU A 23 -2.20 -10.11 10.60
C LEU A 23 -1.87 -8.82 9.87
N ALA A 24 -1.60 -8.94 8.58
CA ALA A 24 -1.55 -7.82 7.65
C ALA A 24 -2.96 -7.62 7.10
N LEU A 25 -3.66 -6.58 7.57
CA LEU A 25 -5.07 -6.34 7.27
C LEU A 25 -5.21 -5.30 6.16
N ASP A 26 -5.85 -5.66 5.06
CA ASP A 26 -6.36 -4.65 4.15
C ASP A 26 -7.42 -3.79 4.86
N MET A 27 -7.70 -2.60 4.32
CA MET A 27 -8.54 -1.62 4.99
C MET A 27 -9.91 -1.47 4.32
N ASP A 28 -9.95 -0.88 3.12
CA ASP A 28 -11.19 -0.56 2.41
C ASP A 28 -11.81 -1.82 1.79
N GLY A 29 -12.98 -2.25 2.27
CA GLY A 29 -13.62 -3.51 1.89
C GLY A 29 -13.38 -4.64 2.90
N THR A 30 -12.40 -4.49 3.80
CA THR A 30 -12.01 -5.53 4.77
C THR A 30 -12.40 -5.17 6.21
N ILE A 31 -12.07 -3.97 6.69
CA ILE A 31 -12.39 -3.52 8.06
C ILE A 31 -13.44 -2.41 8.09
N TYR A 32 -13.56 -1.66 7.02
CA TYR A 32 -14.59 -0.65 6.80
C TYR A 32 -14.91 -0.51 5.30
N LEU A 33 -15.98 0.20 4.96
CA LEU A 33 -16.27 0.65 3.59
C LEU A 33 -16.55 2.15 3.63
N GLY A 34 -15.71 2.94 2.94
CA GLY A 34 -15.78 4.39 2.95
C GLY A 34 -15.63 4.95 4.36
N SER A 35 -16.71 5.50 4.93
CA SER A 35 -16.78 6.02 6.30
C SER A 35 -17.54 5.11 7.28
N THR A 36 -17.90 3.88 6.88
CA THR A 36 -18.71 2.96 7.67
C THR A 36 -17.89 1.76 8.11
N LEU A 37 -17.72 1.60 9.43
CA LEU A 37 -17.07 0.44 10.02
C LEU A 37 -17.97 -0.81 9.85
N PHE A 38 -17.37 -1.96 9.52
CA PHE A 38 -18.13 -3.21 9.53
C PHE A 38 -18.47 -3.63 10.97
N PRO A 39 -19.66 -4.19 11.22
CA PRO A 39 -20.13 -4.51 12.58
C PRO A 39 -19.23 -5.46 13.37
N PHE A 40 -18.46 -6.32 12.68
CA PHE A 40 -17.56 -7.28 13.30
C PHE A 40 -16.19 -6.70 13.65
N THR A 41 -15.77 -5.58 13.06
CA THR A 41 -14.38 -5.11 13.10
C THR A 41 -13.87 -4.87 14.51
N THR A 42 -14.62 -4.13 15.33
CA THR A 42 -14.18 -3.81 16.71
C THR A 42 -13.99 -5.07 17.54
N LYS A 43 -14.95 -6.01 17.44
CA LYS A 43 -14.82 -7.29 18.14
C LYS A 43 -13.64 -8.11 17.63
N PHE A 44 -13.48 -8.20 16.31
CA PHE A 44 -12.38 -8.93 15.69
C PHE A 44 -11.00 -8.41 16.16
N LEU A 45 -10.79 -7.09 16.16
CA LEU A 45 -9.52 -6.50 16.60
C LEU A 45 -9.27 -6.75 18.11
N ALA A 46 -10.33 -6.72 18.93
CA ALA A 46 -10.24 -7.05 20.35
C ALA A 46 -9.90 -8.53 20.57
N ASP A 47 -10.54 -9.44 19.84
CA ASP A 47 -10.28 -10.89 19.92
C ASP A 47 -8.81 -11.20 19.51
N MET A 48 -8.27 -10.52 18.48
CA MET A 48 -6.86 -10.68 18.09
C MET A 48 -5.90 -10.23 19.18
N LYS A 49 -6.18 -9.10 19.80
CA LYS A 49 -5.38 -8.58 20.94
C LYS A 49 -5.41 -9.55 22.13
N GLU A 50 -6.59 -10.11 22.45
CA GLU A 50 -6.75 -11.11 23.51
C GLU A 50 -6.00 -12.42 23.20
N ALA A 51 -5.99 -12.83 21.92
CA ALA A 51 -5.25 -14.00 21.45
C ALA A 51 -3.73 -13.77 21.37
N GLY A 52 -3.24 -12.57 21.64
CA GLY A 52 -1.81 -12.22 21.51
C GLY A 52 -1.33 -12.12 20.06
N ILE A 53 -2.24 -11.97 19.10
CA ILE A 53 -1.95 -11.80 17.67
C ILE A 53 -1.90 -10.30 17.38
N SER A 54 -0.74 -9.82 16.93
CA SER A 54 -0.58 -8.43 16.50
C SER A 54 -1.17 -8.20 15.11
N TYR A 55 -1.40 -6.94 14.75
CA TYR A 55 -1.87 -6.61 13.41
C TYR A 55 -1.34 -5.26 12.92
N SER A 56 -1.26 -5.13 11.60
CA SER A 56 -1.03 -3.86 10.91
C SER A 56 -2.04 -3.68 9.78
N PHE A 57 -2.37 -2.42 9.49
CA PHE A 57 -3.26 -2.03 8.41
C PHE A 57 -2.44 -1.74 7.16
N LEU A 58 -2.76 -2.42 6.06
CA LEU A 58 -2.10 -2.28 4.77
C LEU A 58 -3.05 -1.65 3.76
N THR A 59 -2.57 -0.69 3.00
CA THR A 59 -3.37 -0.09 1.92
C THR A 59 -2.54 0.16 0.67
N ASN A 60 -3.13 -0.14 -0.50
CA ASN A 60 -2.58 0.24 -1.79
C ASN A 60 -2.75 1.73 -2.10
N ASN A 61 -3.58 2.44 -1.35
CA ASN A 61 -3.87 3.84 -1.62
C ASN A 61 -2.83 4.77 -0.97
N PRO A 62 -1.93 5.40 -1.75
CA PRO A 62 -0.88 6.31 -1.26
C PRO A 62 -1.35 7.75 -1.11
N SER A 63 -2.61 8.07 -1.47
CA SER A 63 -3.07 9.47 -1.55
C SER A 63 -3.15 10.20 -0.22
N LYS A 64 -3.05 9.46 0.90
CA LYS A 64 -3.06 9.96 2.27
C LYS A 64 -1.78 9.60 2.98
N SER A 65 -1.34 10.47 3.89
CA SER A 65 -0.25 10.17 4.81
C SER A 65 -0.69 9.18 5.90
N VAL A 66 0.27 8.58 6.60
CA VAL A 66 -0.02 7.78 7.80
C VAL A 66 -0.86 8.56 8.80
N ALA A 67 -0.52 9.84 9.05
CA ALA A 67 -1.28 10.70 9.96
C ALA A 67 -2.76 10.88 9.56
N ASP A 68 -3.05 10.98 8.24
CA ASP A 68 -4.43 11.09 7.76
C ASP A 68 -5.20 9.78 7.94
N TYR A 69 -4.54 8.63 7.74
CA TYR A 69 -5.14 7.33 8.01
C TYR A 69 -5.42 7.12 9.50
N LEU A 70 -4.50 7.51 10.39
CA LEU A 70 -4.72 7.42 11.83
C LEU A 70 -5.92 8.26 12.28
N LYS A 71 -6.07 9.50 11.78
CA LYS A 71 -7.26 10.31 12.03
C LYS A 71 -8.55 9.65 11.54
N LYS A 72 -8.51 8.99 10.37
CA LYS A 72 -9.66 8.23 9.84
C LYS A 72 -10.00 7.06 10.76
N LEU A 73 -9.02 6.29 11.20
CA LEU A 73 -9.21 5.15 12.11
C LEU A 73 -9.76 5.59 13.47
N GLU A 74 -9.23 6.67 14.03
CA GLU A 74 -9.75 7.29 15.27
C GLU A 74 -11.22 7.70 15.12
N ALA A 75 -11.58 8.37 14.02
CA ALA A 75 -12.97 8.76 13.74
C ALA A 75 -13.91 7.55 13.60
N LEU A 76 -13.39 6.37 13.20
CA LEU A 76 -14.11 5.11 13.15
C LEU A 76 -14.10 4.34 14.48
N GLY A 77 -13.45 4.88 15.54
CA GLY A 77 -13.35 4.24 16.85
C GLY A 77 -12.30 3.13 16.92
N ILE A 78 -11.34 3.10 16.00
CA ILE A 78 -10.21 2.15 16.00
C ILE A 78 -8.99 2.85 16.60
N ASP A 79 -8.48 2.33 17.72
CA ASP A 79 -7.24 2.75 18.32
C ASP A 79 -6.05 2.19 17.52
N ALA A 80 -5.30 3.07 16.86
CA ALA A 80 -4.14 2.72 16.06
C ALA A 80 -3.06 3.81 16.17
N ASN A 81 -1.81 3.43 15.97
CA ASN A 81 -0.66 4.33 15.94
C ASN A 81 0.17 4.12 14.67
N GLU A 82 1.27 4.84 14.52
CA GLU A 82 2.13 4.75 13.34
C GLU A 82 2.68 3.34 13.10
N ASP A 83 2.90 2.58 14.17
CA ASP A 83 3.37 1.20 14.06
C ASP A 83 2.32 0.23 13.52
N ASN A 84 1.03 0.60 13.56
CA ASN A 84 -0.04 -0.21 12.97
C ASN A 84 -0.27 0.08 11.48
N MET A 85 0.42 1.08 10.88
CA MET A 85 0.14 1.49 9.51
C MET A 85 1.29 1.14 8.56
N TYR A 86 0.95 0.50 7.43
CA TYR A 86 1.88 0.29 6.33
C TYR A 86 1.20 0.58 4.99
N THR A 87 1.56 1.72 4.40
CA THR A 87 1.01 2.20 3.13
C THR A 87 1.97 1.91 1.98
N THR A 88 1.50 1.95 0.74
CA THR A 88 2.39 1.84 -0.43
C THR A 88 3.39 3.01 -0.53
N SER A 89 3.10 4.16 0.09
CA SER A 89 4.11 5.23 0.23
C SER A 89 5.28 4.78 1.11
N LEU A 90 5.00 4.11 2.24
CA LEU A 90 6.06 3.54 3.09
C LEU A 90 6.82 2.42 2.37
N ALA A 91 6.12 1.53 1.68
CA ALA A 91 6.75 0.48 0.88
C ALA A 91 7.67 1.05 -0.20
N ALA A 92 7.26 2.13 -0.88
CA ALA A 92 8.11 2.82 -1.86
C ALA A 92 9.34 3.47 -1.20
N ILE A 93 9.17 4.09 -0.03
CA ILE A 93 10.27 4.67 0.74
C ILE A 93 11.27 3.59 1.15
N ASP A 94 10.80 2.45 1.69
CA ASP A 94 11.65 1.35 2.11
C ASP A 94 12.36 0.70 0.91
N TYR A 95 11.64 0.53 -0.22
CA TYR A 95 12.23 0.05 -1.46
C TYR A 95 13.34 0.97 -1.96
N ILE A 96 13.12 2.29 -2.00
CA ILE A 96 14.12 3.27 -2.46
C ILE A 96 15.32 3.26 -1.53
N LYS A 97 15.14 3.24 -0.21
CA LYS A 97 16.24 3.15 0.76
C LYS A 97 17.10 1.91 0.54
N SER A 98 16.48 0.78 0.22
CA SER A 98 17.18 -0.50 0.04
C SER A 98 17.90 -0.61 -1.31
N HIS A 99 17.27 -0.12 -2.41
CA HIS A 99 17.78 -0.33 -3.77
C HIS A 99 18.54 0.88 -4.34
N TYR A 100 18.26 2.07 -3.82
CA TYR A 100 18.87 3.33 -4.23
C TYR A 100 19.33 4.13 -3.01
N PRO A 101 20.26 3.59 -2.18
CA PRO A 101 20.63 4.17 -0.88
C PRO A 101 21.21 5.59 -0.97
N GLU A 102 21.77 5.95 -2.12
CA GLU A 102 22.33 7.29 -2.38
C GLU A 102 21.29 8.30 -2.88
N ALA A 103 20.07 7.85 -3.21
CA ALA A 103 19.00 8.73 -3.70
C ALA A 103 18.56 9.71 -2.62
N LYS A 104 18.47 10.99 -2.98
CA LYS A 104 18.03 12.09 -2.11
C LYS A 104 16.91 12.91 -2.73
N ARG A 105 16.92 13.02 -4.05
CA ARG A 105 16.02 13.87 -4.82
C ARG A 105 15.02 13.01 -5.58
N LEU A 106 13.73 13.23 -5.36
CA LEU A 106 12.68 12.45 -6.00
C LEU A 106 11.74 13.36 -6.78
N PHE A 107 11.40 12.96 -8.00
CA PHE A 107 10.22 13.53 -8.63
C PHE A 107 9.00 12.71 -8.20
N LEU A 108 8.09 13.32 -7.47
CA LEU A 108 6.94 12.66 -6.86
C LEU A 108 5.66 13.07 -7.59
N LEU A 109 5.12 12.21 -8.46
CA LEU A 109 3.79 12.37 -9.03
C LEU A 109 2.78 11.74 -8.06
N GLY A 110 2.22 12.54 -7.17
CA GLY A 110 1.32 12.13 -6.10
C GLY A 110 0.73 13.33 -5.38
N THR A 111 -0.19 13.08 -4.44
CA THR A 111 -0.85 14.13 -3.66
C THR A 111 0.12 14.90 -2.75
N PRO A 112 -0.19 16.13 -2.34
CA PRO A 112 0.61 16.87 -1.36
C PRO A 112 0.84 16.11 -0.04
N SER A 113 -0.16 15.33 0.41
CA SER A 113 -0.05 14.51 1.62
C SER A 113 0.98 13.39 1.47
N MET A 114 1.01 12.72 0.31
CA MET A 114 2.05 11.75 -0.03
C MET A 114 3.44 12.40 -0.09
N ILE A 115 3.57 13.53 -0.79
CA ILE A 115 4.84 14.27 -0.91
C ILE A 115 5.40 14.57 0.48
N THR A 116 4.58 15.10 1.39
CA THR A 116 4.96 15.36 2.79
C THR A 116 5.46 14.08 3.51
N GLN A 117 4.91 12.90 3.19
CA GLN A 117 5.36 11.64 3.78
C GLN A 117 6.80 11.30 3.34
N PHE A 118 7.14 11.52 2.07
CA PHE A 118 8.50 11.33 1.55
C PHE A 118 9.48 12.36 2.11
N GLU A 119 9.07 13.62 2.23
CA GLU A 119 9.88 14.68 2.83
C GLU A 119 10.21 14.38 4.31
N LYS A 120 9.24 13.89 5.08
CA LYS A 120 9.47 13.40 6.46
C LYS A 120 10.44 12.23 6.53
N ALA A 121 10.52 11.43 5.48
CA ALA A 121 11.50 10.34 5.37
C ALA A 121 12.91 10.81 4.96
N GLY A 122 13.09 12.12 4.74
CA GLY A 122 14.37 12.77 4.45
C GLY A 122 14.66 12.99 2.96
N TYR A 123 13.67 12.77 2.07
CA TYR A 123 13.82 13.04 0.64
C TYR A 123 13.48 14.50 0.29
N ILE A 124 14.05 14.98 -0.78
CA ILE A 124 13.79 16.29 -1.38
C ILE A 124 12.86 16.08 -2.57
N SER A 125 11.68 16.70 -2.57
CA SER A 125 10.78 16.69 -3.71
C SER A 125 11.28 17.66 -4.78
N CYS A 126 11.53 17.15 -6.00
CA CYS A 126 11.92 17.97 -7.14
C CYS A 126 10.76 18.80 -7.66
N ALA A 127 11.08 20.01 -8.14
CA ALA A 127 10.14 20.89 -8.80
C ALA A 127 9.75 20.39 -10.20
N ASP A 128 8.72 20.99 -10.80
CA ASP A 128 8.40 20.81 -12.22
C ASP A 128 9.35 21.65 -13.08
N ASP A 129 10.64 21.34 -13.01
CA ASP A 129 11.73 22.05 -13.70
C ASP A 129 12.63 21.01 -14.39
N PRO A 130 12.99 21.19 -15.69
CA PRO A 130 13.88 20.27 -16.41
C PRO A 130 15.29 20.23 -15.85
N ASP A 131 15.73 21.25 -15.15
CA ASP A 131 17.07 21.34 -14.57
C ASP A 131 17.15 20.77 -13.15
N ASP A 132 15.98 20.50 -12.53
CA ASP A 132 15.87 19.87 -11.21
C ASP A 132 15.82 18.34 -11.31
N VAL A 133 16.96 17.74 -11.68
CA VAL A 133 17.07 16.30 -12.01
C VAL A 133 16.85 15.42 -10.77
N PRO A 134 15.89 14.49 -10.79
CA PRO A 134 15.68 13.54 -9.71
C PRO A 134 16.61 12.32 -9.81
N ASP A 135 16.90 11.72 -8.65
CA ASP A 135 17.57 10.42 -8.58
C ASP A 135 16.57 9.27 -8.89
N VAL A 136 15.30 9.45 -8.50
CA VAL A 136 14.21 8.46 -8.73
C VAL A 136 12.91 9.20 -9.07
N LEU A 137 12.17 8.66 -10.05
CA LEU A 137 10.79 9.00 -10.33
C LEU A 137 9.86 8.09 -9.52
N VAL A 138 8.92 8.67 -8.79
CA VAL A 138 7.85 7.94 -8.09
C VAL A 138 6.50 8.38 -8.64
N VAL A 139 5.70 7.41 -9.11
CA VAL A 139 4.34 7.65 -9.58
C VAL A 139 3.35 6.96 -8.65
N ALA A 140 2.32 7.69 -8.26
CA ALA A 140 1.30 7.28 -7.32
C ALA A 140 -0.10 7.72 -7.72
N PHE A 141 -1.12 7.35 -6.95
CA PHE A 141 -2.46 7.89 -7.09
C PHE A 141 -2.47 9.38 -6.71
N ASP A 142 -2.72 10.25 -7.69
CA ASP A 142 -2.72 11.70 -7.52
C ASP A 142 -4.07 12.31 -7.88
N MET A 143 -4.88 12.64 -6.87
CA MET A 143 -6.16 13.34 -7.03
C MET A 143 -6.00 14.84 -7.28
N SER A 144 -4.78 15.37 -7.14
CA SER A 144 -4.41 16.76 -7.43
C SER A 144 -3.62 16.90 -8.73
N LEU A 145 -3.73 15.90 -9.62
CA LEU A 145 -2.93 15.80 -10.84
C LEU A 145 -3.03 17.04 -11.70
N GLU A 146 -1.88 17.66 -11.95
CA GLU A 146 -1.71 18.70 -12.95
C GLU A 146 -1.07 18.14 -14.21
N TYR A 147 -1.55 18.58 -15.38
CA TYR A 147 -1.07 18.10 -16.67
C TYR A 147 0.44 18.32 -16.84
N SER A 148 0.97 19.46 -16.40
CA SER A 148 2.41 19.75 -16.45
C SER A 148 3.24 18.72 -15.71
N ARG A 149 2.79 18.32 -14.51
CA ARG A 149 3.48 17.32 -13.68
C ARG A 149 3.46 15.93 -14.30
N LEU A 150 2.35 15.56 -14.96
CA LEU A 150 2.29 14.30 -15.72
C LEU A 150 3.26 14.32 -16.91
N CYS A 151 3.34 15.46 -17.64
CA CYS A 151 4.33 15.65 -18.70
C CYS A 151 5.76 15.55 -18.17
N ARG A 152 6.06 16.16 -17.02
CA ARG A 152 7.39 16.10 -16.39
C ARG A 152 7.73 14.67 -15.93
N ALA A 153 6.81 13.95 -15.33
CA ALA A 153 6.99 12.56 -14.98
C ALA A 153 7.29 11.70 -16.22
N SER A 154 6.54 11.92 -17.31
CA SER A 154 6.79 11.25 -18.59
C SER A 154 8.16 11.57 -19.16
N TRP A 155 8.61 12.83 -19.06
CA TRP A 155 9.93 13.24 -19.44
C TRP A 155 11.01 12.47 -18.67
N TRP A 156 10.94 12.44 -17.33
CA TRP A 156 11.91 11.72 -16.50
C TRP A 156 11.92 10.22 -16.79
N ALA A 157 10.75 9.61 -17.00
CA ALA A 157 10.67 8.22 -17.43
C ALA A 157 11.42 7.99 -18.75
N SER A 158 11.28 8.88 -19.74
CA SER A 158 11.96 8.77 -21.04
C SER A 158 13.48 8.96 -20.94
N GLN A 159 13.99 9.65 -19.92
CA GLN A 159 15.41 9.85 -19.67
C GLN A 159 16.08 8.63 -19.00
N GLY A 160 15.31 7.56 -18.70
CA GLY A 160 15.83 6.36 -18.05
C GLY A 160 16.10 6.49 -16.56
N ILE A 161 15.54 7.50 -15.90
CA ILE A 161 15.59 7.65 -14.45
C ILE A 161 14.93 6.41 -13.81
N PRO A 162 15.48 5.86 -12.70
CA PRO A 162 14.83 4.80 -11.93
C PRO A 162 13.37 5.14 -11.62
N TYR A 163 12.46 4.22 -11.92
CA TYR A 163 11.03 4.50 -11.94
C TYR A 163 10.25 3.54 -11.04
N VAL A 164 9.70 4.04 -9.95
CA VAL A 164 8.91 3.31 -8.96
C VAL A 164 7.45 3.70 -9.09
N ALA A 165 6.55 2.72 -9.17
CA ALA A 165 5.11 2.90 -9.02
C ALA A 165 4.66 2.39 -7.65
N THR A 166 3.74 3.12 -7.01
CA THR A 166 3.27 2.74 -5.67
C THR A 166 2.28 1.58 -5.68
N ASN A 167 1.42 1.47 -6.71
CA ASN A 167 0.40 0.43 -6.79
C ASN A 167 -0.04 0.20 -8.24
N PRO A 168 -0.54 -1.01 -8.57
CA PRO A 168 -0.98 -1.35 -9.92
C PRO A 168 -2.44 -1.00 -10.21
N ASP A 169 -3.17 -0.46 -9.24
CA ASP A 169 -4.61 -0.27 -9.33
C ASP A 169 -4.97 0.71 -10.46
N ARG A 170 -5.93 0.30 -11.30
CA ARG A 170 -6.39 1.11 -12.43
C ARG A 170 -7.33 2.23 -11.96
N VAL A 171 -8.15 1.92 -10.97
CA VAL A 171 -9.15 2.82 -10.37
C VAL A 171 -9.19 2.63 -8.87
N CYS A 172 -9.36 3.71 -8.13
CA CYS A 172 -9.65 3.67 -6.70
C CYS A 172 -11.17 3.52 -6.50
N PRO A 173 -11.64 2.62 -5.62
CA PRO A 173 -13.05 2.52 -5.26
C PRO A 173 -13.59 3.84 -4.72
N THR A 174 -14.82 4.16 -5.09
CA THR A 174 -15.53 5.35 -4.61
C THR A 174 -17.04 5.10 -4.55
N ASP A 175 -17.72 5.76 -3.63
CA ASP A 175 -19.17 5.84 -3.54
C ASP A 175 -19.75 6.99 -4.38
N GLN A 176 -18.90 7.80 -5.00
CA GLN A 176 -19.30 8.91 -5.85
C GLN A 176 -19.63 8.44 -7.27
N ARG A 177 -20.47 9.22 -7.98
CA ARG A 177 -20.80 8.97 -9.40
C ARG A 177 -19.67 9.41 -10.34
N THR A 178 -18.49 8.83 -10.17
CA THR A 178 -17.29 9.13 -10.95
C THR A 178 -16.36 7.92 -10.99
N VAL A 179 -15.29 8.03 -11.78
CA VAL A 179 -14.17 7.08 -11.77
C VAL A 179 -12.96 7.83 -11.23
N LEU A 180 -12.38 7.32 -10.16
CA LEU A 180 -11.10 7.84 -9.65
C LEU A 180 -9.96 7.08 -10.35
N VAL A 181 -9.28 7.76 -11.25
CA VAL A 181 -8.15 7.24 -12.04
C VAL A 181 -6.96 7.04 -11.09
N ASP A 182 -6.50 5.81 -10.91
CA ASP A 182 -5.45 5.46 -9.96
C ASP A 182 -4.07 5.29 -10.64
N CYS A 183 -3.04 5.00 -9.85
CA CYS A 183 -1.64 4.92 -10.23
C CYS A 183 -1.39 4.02 -11.46
N GLY A 184 -1.99 2.82 -11.50
CA GLY A 184 -1.84 1.91 -12.63
C GLY A 184 -2.30 2.50 -13.97
N SER A 185 -3.32 3.35 -13.97
CA SER A 185 -3.75 4.07 -15.18
C SER A 185 -2.79 5.22 -15.53
N MET A 186 -2.23 5.91 -14.54
CA MET A 186 -1.23 6.97 -14.77
C MET A 186 0.07 6.38 -15.33
N THR A 187 0.53 5.25 -14.80
CA THR A 187 1.70 4.56 -15.34
C THR A 187 1.49 4.07 -16.77
N LYS A 188 0.26 3.62 -17.11
CA LYS A 188 -0.09 3.26 -18.51
C LYS A 188 -0.15 4.48 -19.43
N CYS A 189 -0.56 5.64 -18.93
CA CYS A 189 -0.48 6.89 -19.70
C CYS A 189 0.98 7.24 -20.03
N ILE A 190 1.87 7.18 -19.04
CA ILE A 190 3.31 7.41 -19.21
C ILE A 190 3.92 6.37 -20.17
N GLU A 191 3.59 5.09 -20.00
CA GLU A 191 4.05 4.02 -20.90
C GLU A 191 3.61 4.26 -22.33
N HIS A 192 2.36 4.65 -22.57
CA HIS A 192 1.87 4.93 -23.89
C HIS A 192 2.59 6.12 -24.56
N ALA A 193 2.94 7.14 -23.78
CA ALA A 193 3.63 8.32 -24.26
C ALA A 193 5.14 8.09 -24.51
N THR A 194 5.78 7.19 -23.76
CA THR A 194 7.24 7.08 -23.71
C THR A 194 7.79 5.70 -24.04
N GLY A 195 6.95 4.67 -24.06
CA GLY A 195 7.35 3.26 -24.14
C GLY A 195 7.96 2.71 -22.83
N ARG A 196 8.05 3.51 -21.76
CA ARG A 196 8.71 3.16 -20.51
C ARG A 196 7.69 2.69 -19.45
N GLN A 197 7.92 1.52 -18.88
CA GLN A 197 7.18 1.01 -17.74
C GLN A 197 7.93 1.28 -16.42
N PRO A 198 7.27 1.26 -15.26
CA PRO A 198 7.95 1.24 -13.97
C PRO A 198 8.94 0.07 -13.86
N ASP A 199 10.07 0.30 -13.22
CA ASP A 199 11.04 -0.75 -12.91
C ASP A 199 10.49 -1.69 -11.83
N VAL A 200 9.67 -1.14 -10.94
CA VAL A 200 8.96 -1.86 -9.88
C VAL A 200 7.62 -1.20 -9.58
N CYS A 201 6.64 -2.01 -9.20
CA CYS A 201 5.39 -1.58 -8.60
C CYS A 201 5.29 -2.23 -7.22
N VAL A 202 5.44 -1.46 -6.14
CA VAL A 202 5.63 -2.00 -4.78
C VAL A 202 4.33 -2.36 -4.06
N GLY A 203 3.16 -1.96 -4.59
CA GLY A 203 1.85 -2.26 -3.99
C GLY A 203 1.39 -3.70 -4.20
N LYS A 204 0.45 -4.16 -3.39
CA LYS A 204 -0.20 -5.47 -3.55
C LYS A 204 -0.62 -5.72 -5.02
N PRO A 205 -0.35 -6.86 -5.65
CA PRO A 205 0.12 -8.12 -5.07
C PRO A 205 1.65 -8.29 -5.02
N ASP A 206 2.43 -7.23 -5.16
CA ASP A 206 3.88 -7.30 -5.06
C ASP A 206 4.32 -7.73 -3.64
N PRO A 207 5.30 -8.66 -3.51
CA PRO A 207 5.77 -9.15 -2.22
C PRO A 207 6.40 -8.06 -1.32
N ASN A 208 6.85 -6.93 -1.88
CA ASN A 208 7.47 -5.85 -1.10
C ASN A 208 6.53 -5.30 -0.03
N MET A 209 5.20 -5.31 -0.24
CA MET A 209 4.23 -4.92 0.78
C MET A 209 4.33 -5.76 2.06
N LEU A 210 4.53 -7.08 1.96
CA LEU A 210 4.69 -7.93 3.13
C LEU A 210 6.14 -8.02 3.61
N ARG A 211 7.12 -7.93 2.72
CA ARG A 211 8.54 -7.87 3.12
C ARG A 211 8.80 -6.70 4.07
N GLY A 212 8.26 -5.51 3.77
CA GLY A 212 8.35 -4.39 4.67
C GLY A 212 7.68 -4.65 6.04
N VAL A 213 6.58 -5.41 6.07
CA VAL A 213 5.95 -5.85 7.32
C VAL A 213 6.86 -6.82 8.08
N PHE A 214 7.47 -7.80 7.40
CA PHE A 214 8.38 -8.75 8.04
C PHE A 214 9.58 -8.05 8.67
N GLU A 215 10.21 -7.13 7.94
CA GLU A 215 11.38 -6.38 8.41
C GLU A 215 11.03 -5.45 9.56
N ARG A 216 9.91 -4.73 9.46
CA ARG A 216 9.48 -3.74 10.44
C ARG A 216 9.10 -4.37 11.79
N TYR A 217 8.43 -5.53 11.75
CA TYR A 217 7.92 -6.16 12.97
C TYR A 217 8.72 -7.40 13.40
N GLY A 218 9.72 -7.82 12.62
CA GLY A 218 10.61 -8.94 12.96
C GLY A 218 9.97 -10.32 12.85
N TYR A 219 8.91 -10.47 12.01
CA TYR A 219 8.24 -11.75 11.78
C TYR A 219 8.82 -12.50 10.59
N LYS A 220 8.76 -13.83 10.66
CA LYS A 220 9.02 -14.68 9.51
C LYS A 220 7.78 -14.75 8.61
N PRO A 221 7.94 -15.02 7.30
CA PRO A 221 6.80 -15.10 6.38
C PRO A 221 5.69 -16.05 6.85
N GLU A 222 6.04 -17.23 7.38
CA GLU A 222 5.09 -18.24 7.88
C GLU A 222 4.34 -17.83 9.16
N GLU A 223 4.73 -16.73 9.80
CA GLU A 223 4.12 -16.17 11.01
C GLU A 223 3.12 -15.04 10.68
N VAL A 224 3.02 -14.66 9.40
CA VAL A 224 2.17 -13.56 8.93
C VAL A 224 1.06 -14.09 8.04
N ALA A 225 -0.16 -13.60 8.27
CA ALA A 225 -1.28 -13.81 7.36
C ALA A 225 -1.75 -12.48 6.75
N MET A 226 -1.93 -12.45 5.43
CA MET A 226 -2.61 -11.36 4.74
C MET A 226 -4.11 -11.62 4.72
N VAL A 227 -4.87 -10.63 5.16
CA VAL A 227 -6.34 -10.66 5.16
C VAL A 227 -6.86 -9.51 4.31
N GLY A 228 -7.72 -9.80 3.35
CA GLY A 228 -8.28 -8.78 2.46
C GLY A 228 -9.47 -9.32 1.67
N ASP A 229 -10.19 -8.41 1.01
CA ASP A 229 -11.40 -8.71 0.23
C ASP A 229 -11.12 -9.07 -1.23
N ARG A 230 -9.91 -8.78 -1.74
CA ARG A 230 -9.54 -8.99 -3.13
C ARG A 230 -8.56 -10.13 -3.31
N ILE A 231 -9.02 -11.20 -3.98
CA ILE A 231 -8.20 -12.41 -4.22
C ILE A 231 -6.95 -12.09 -5.05
N TYR A 232 -7.06 -11.22 -6.05
CA TYR A 232 -5.98 -10.94 -7.01
C TYR A 232 -4.97 -9.88 -6.54
N THR A 233 -5.23 -9.18 -5.46
CA THR A 233 -4.29 -8.27 -4.81
C THR A 233 -3.94 -8.77 -3.41
N ASP A 234 -4.86 -8.72 -2.46
CA ASP A 234 -4.60 -8.99 -1.06
C ASP A 234 -4.13 -10.43 -0.83
N THR A 235 -4.97 -11.41 -1.14
CA THR A 235 -4.60 -12.80 -0.89
C THR A 235 -3.47 -13.29 -1.80
N ALA A 236 -3.31 -12.71 -3.01
CA ALA A 236 -2.19 -13.03 -3.89
C ALA A 236 -0.84 -12.51 -3.37
N THR A 237 -0.82 -11.43 -2.58
CA THR A 237 0.42 -10.90 -1.97
C THR A 237 1.07 -11.94 -1.05
N ALA A 238 0.27 -12.70 -0.31
CA ALA A 238 0.77 -13.64 0.68
C ALA A 238 1.67 -14.74 0.07
N PRO A 239 1.23 -15.56 -0.90
CA PRO A 239 2.08 -16.57 -1.51
C PRO A 239 3.27 -15.97 -2.24
N ASN A 240 3.13 -14.77 -2.84
CA ASN A 240 4.24 -14.07 -3.49
C ASN A 240 5.36 -13.70 -2.49
N ALA A 241 5.01 -13.48 -1.22
CA ALA A 241 5.93 -13.16 -0.15
C ALA A 241 6.29 -14.38 0.74
N GLY A 242 5.71 -15.56 0.48
CA GLY A 242 5.89 -16.76 1.31
C GLY A 242 5.06 -16.77 2.60
N ALA A 243 4.05 -15.89 2.71
CA ALA A 243 3.13 -15.79 3.83
C ALA A 243 1.84 -16.60 3.61
N PHE A 244 0.96 -16.59 4.61
CA PHE A 244 -0.38 -17.16 4.51
C PHE A 244 -1.39 -16.11 4.03
N GLY A 245 -2.36 -16.51 3.17
CA GLY A 245 -3.40 -15.62 2.64
C GLY A 245 -4.70 -16.35 2.33
#